data_3fb02acf1aa4aa6c1263f833c405c706
#
_entry.id   3fb02acf1aa4aa6c1263f833c405c706
#
_cell.length_a   1.000
_cell.length_b   1.000
_cell.length_c   1.000
_cell.angle_alpha   90.00
_cell.angle_beta   90.00
_cell.angle_gamma   90.00
#
_symmetry.space_group_name_H-M   'P 1'
#
loop_
_entity.id
_entity.type
_entity.pdbx_description
1 polymer ?
#
loop_
_entity_poly.entity_id
_entity_poly.type
_entity_poly.pdbx_seq_one_letter_code
_entity_poly.pdbx_strand_id
1 'polypeptide(L)'
;MKRLHVSFNVADLDKSIGFYQKLFAQAPTVVKDDYAKWFLDDPRMNFVLEARGEAPGFGHAGIQVDTQEELQPLLEQMQAAEAPYMPEGVTTRCYAKSEKSWSADPDGVLWEGFYTFHQSEHRSQSEAVETPKSTCCCSEH
;
A
#
# COMPACT_ATOMS: atom_id res chain seq x y z
N MET A 1 4.20 16.05 4.50
CA MET A 1 2.77 15.97 4.22
C MET A 1 2.38 14.55 3.88
N LYS A 2 1.29 14.08 4.42
CA LYS A 2 0.92 12.69 4.22
C LYS A 2 0.30 12.44 2.87
N ARG A 3 0.30 11.21 2.45
CA ARG A 3 -0.23 10.82 1.15
C ARG A 3 -1.25 9.72 1.35
N LEU A 4 -2.38 9.82 0.68
CA LEU A 4 -3.40 8.79 0.79
C LEU A 4 -2.95 7.58 -0.03
N HIS A 5 -3.13 6.40 0.51
CA HIS A 5 -2.83 5.17 -0.20
C HIS A 5 -4.13 4.42 -0.42
N VAL A 6 -4.33 3.94 -1.63
CA VAL A 6 -5.52 3.17 -1.95
C VAL A 6 -5.11 2.00 -2.81
N SER A 7 -5.61 0.83 -2.50
CA SER A 7 -5.34 -0.36 -3.28
C SER A 7 -6.64 -0.96 -3.76
N PHE A 8 -6.73 -1.26 -5.04
CA PHE A 8 -7.90 -1.92 -5.61
C PHE A 8 -7.50 -3.24 -6.20
N ASN A 9 -8.36 -4.21 -6.09
CA ASN A 9 -8.18 -5.49 -6.77
C ASN A 9 -8.87 -5.40 -8.12
N VAL A 10 -8.21 -5.86 -9.17
CA VAL A 10 -8.79 -5.78 -10.50
C VAL A 10 -8.71 -7.14 -11.18
N ALA A 11 -9.59 -7.36 -12.12
CA ALA A 11 -9.62 -8.62 -12.81
C ALA A 11 -8.64 -8.62 -13.99
N ASP A 12 -8.52 -7.52 -14.66
CA ASP A 12 -7.69 -7.44 -15.86
C ASP A 12 -6.78 -6.22 -15.71
N LEU A 13 -5.55 -6.44 -15.40
CA LEU A 13 -4.65 -5.35 -15.10
C LEU A 13 -4.47 -4.39 -16.28
N ASP A 14 -4.31 -4.92 -17.48
CA ASP A 14 -4.09 -4.07 -18.62
C ASP A 14 -5.27 -3.16 -18.90
N LYS A 15 -6.46 -3.68 -18.79
CA LYS A 15 -7.63 -2.86 -19.02
C LYS A 15 -7.75 -1.80 -17.95
N SER A 16 -7.45 -2.16 -16.73
CA SER A 16 -7.54 -1.22 -15.63
C SER A 16 -6.49 -0.14 -15.75
N ILE A 17 -5.28 -0.50 -16.17
CA ILE A 17 -4.26 0.50 -16.37
C ILE A 17 -4.74 1.48 -17.43
N GLY A 18 -5.34 0.99 -18.51
CA GLY A 18 -5.82 1.89 -19.54
C GLY A 18 -6.82 2.89 -19.02
N PHE A 19 -7.70 2.44 -18.16
CA PHE A 19 -8.70 3.34 -17.61
C PHE A 19 -8.07 4.36 -16.66
N TYR A 20 -7.27 3.91 -15.73
CA TYR A 20 -6.76 4.81 -14.71
C TYR A 20 -5.70 5.77 -15.26
N GLN A 21 -4.93 5.34 -16.26
CA GLN A 21 -3.96 6.24 -16.80
C GLN A 21 -4.65 7.40 -17.54
N LYS A 22 -5.84 7.17 -18.07
CA LYS A 22 -6.58 8.26 -18.66
C LYS A 22 -7.23 9.12 -17.59
N LEU A 23 -7.75 8.47 -16.57
CA LEU A 23 -8.39 9.19 -15.49
C LEU A 23 -7.41 10.12 -14.79
N PHE A 24 -6.21 9.65 -14.53
CA PHE A 24 -5.22 10.44 -13.84
C PHE A 24 -4.36 11.26 -14.79
N ALA A 25 -4.52 11.06 -16.09
CA ALA A 25 -3.73 11.73 -17.10
C ALA A 25 -2.25 11.50 -16.88
N GLN A 26 -1.89 10.31 -16.48
CA GLN A 26 -0.52 10.01 -16.16
C GLN A 26 -0.30 8.52 -16.22
N ALA A 27 0.81 8.09 -16.75
CA ALA A 27 1.11 6.67 -16.81
C ALA A 27 1.51 6.16 -15.43
N PRO A 28 1.37 4.88 -15.18
CA PRO A 28 1.75 4.35 -13.87
C PRO A 28 3.23 4.52 -13.63
N THR A 29 3.59 4.66 -12.38
CA THR A 29 4.97 4.81 -11.97
C THR A 29 5.68 3.46 -12.01
N VAL A 30 4.97 2.40 -11.67
CA VAL A 30 5.52 1.05 -11.63
C VAL A 30 4.51 0.10 -12.23
N VAL A 31 4.96 -0.84 -13.06
CA VAL A 31 4.08 -1.84 -13.62
C VAL A 31 4.78 -3.19 -13.54
N LYS A 32 4.06 -4.19 -13.04
CA LYS A 32 4.57 -5.55 -13.01
C LYS A 32 3.47 -6.44 -13.55
N ASP A 33 3.69 -7.72 -13.63
CA ASP A 33 2.69 -8.63 -14.19
C ASP A 33 1.35 -8.58 -13.49
N ASP A 34 1.34 -8.41 -12.20
CA ASP A 34 0.09 -8.43 -11.44
C ASP A 34 -0.08 -7.17 -10.62
N TYR A 35 0.59 -6.10 -10.97
CA TYR A 35 0.62 -4.95 -10.09
C TYR A 35 0.92 -3.67 -10.86
N ALA A 36 0.27 -2.60 -10.52
CA ALA A 36 0.59 -1.29 -11.07
C ALA A 36 0.44 -0.26 -9.97
N LYS A 37 1.26 0.76 -10.00
CA LYS A 37 1.19 1.79 -8.99
C LYS A 37 1.37 3.16 -9.61
N TRP A 38 0.58 4.09 -9.15
CA TRP A 38 0.72 5.50 -9.50
C TRP A 38 1.12 6.24 -8.24
N PHE A 39 2.22 6.96 -8.32
CA PHE A 39 2.65 7.78 -7.19
C PHE A 39 2.38 9.21 -7.61
N LEU A 40 1.25 9.74 -7.21
CA LEU A 40 0.76 11.01 -7.71
C LEU A 40 0.98 12.15 -6.73
N ASP A 41 1.16 13.33 -7.26
CA ASP A 41 1.29 14.49 -6.39
C ASP A 41 0.01 15.31 -6.37
N ASP A 42 -0.87 15.13 -7.36
CA ASP A 42 -2.09 15.90 -7.41
C ASP A 42 -3.16 15.06 -8.10
N PRO A 43 -4.04 14.42 -7.35
CA PRO A 43 -4.12 14.42 -5.92
C PRO A 43 -2.95 13.66 -5.30
N ARG A 44 -2.61 13.99 -4.09
CA ARG A 44 -1.46 13.40 -3.44
C ARG A 44 -1.82 11.99 -3.01
N MET A 45 -1.41 11.03 -3.76
CA MET A 45 -1.92 9.70 -3.58
C MET A 45 -0.96 8.63 -4.06
N ASN A 46 -0.97 7.51 -3.40
CA ASN A 46 -0.24 6.32 -3.79
C ASN A 46 -1.32 5.33 -4.17
N PHE A 47 -1.60 5.17 -5.45
CA PHE A 47 -2.72 4.37 -5.93
C PHE A 47 -2.20 3.07 -6.53
N VAL A 48 -2.73 1.95 -6.07
CA VAL A 48 -2.24 0.65 -6.45
C VAL A 48 -3.33 -0.22 -7.04
N LEU A 49 -3.01 -0.97 -8.07
CA LEU A 49 -3.89 -1.98 -8.61
C LEU A 49 -3.20 -3.33 -8.46
N GLU A 50 -3.96 -4.32 -8.01
CA GLU A 50 -3.42 -5.65 -7.85
C GLU A 50 -4.31 -6.65 -8.56
N ALA A 51 -3.74 -7.50 -9.40
CA ALA A 51 -4.50 -8.50 -10.12
C ALA A 51 -4.02 -9.86 -9.67
N ARG A 52 -4.35 -10.22 -8.44
CA ARG A 52 -3.84 -11.44 -7.83
C ARG A 52 -4.93 -12.42 -7.47
N GLY A 53 -6.03 -12.39 -8.21
CA GLY A 53 -7.05 -13.40 -8.00
C GLY A 53 -8.13 -13.03 -7.00
N GLU A 54 -8.03 -11.87 -6.38
CA GLU A 54 -9.06 -11.47 -5.46
C GLU A 54 -10.22 -10.87 -6.21
N ALA A 55 -11.37 -10.87 -5.59
CA ALA A 55 -12.54 -10.29 -6.24
C ALA A 55 -12.30 -8.82 -6.54
N PRO A 56 -12.69 -8.36 -7.70
CA PRO A 56 -12.44 -6.97 -8.07
C PRO A 56 -13.16 -6.00 -7.15
N GLY A 57 -12.54 -4.88 -6.92
CA GLY A 57 -13.13 -3.85 -6.10
C GLY A 57 -12.12 -3.29 -5.13
N PHE A 58 -12.62 -2.57 -4.18
CA PHE A 58 -11.76 -1.92 -3.20
C PHE A 58 -11.00 -2.94 -2.38
N GLY A 59 -9.72 -2.74 -2.22
CA GLY A 59 -8.92 -3.63 -1.42
C GLY A 59 -8.67 -3.07 -0.03
N HIS A 60 -7.86 -2.03 0.06
CA HIS A 60 -7.61 -1.41 1.35
C HIS A 60 -7.13 0.02 1.15
N ALA A 61 -7.12 0.78 2.21
CA ALA A 61 -6.66 2.16 2.17
C ALA A 61 -5.50 2.33 3.13
N GLY A 62 -4.87 3.46 3.10
CA GLY A 62 -3.78 3.70 4.03
C GLY A 62 -3.32 5.13 4.00
N ILE A 63 -2.39 5.44 4.87
CA ILE A 63 -1.78 6.75 4.96
C ILE A 63 -0.29 6.55 4.95
N GLN A 64 0.37 7.19 4.00
CA GLN A 64 1.80 7.09 3.88
C GLN A 64 2.42 8.38 4.37
N VAL A 65 3.44 8.30 5.20
CA VAL A 65 4.11 9.49 5.69
C VAL A 65 5.42 9.65 4.95
N ASP A 66 5.91 10.87 4.90
CA ASP A 66 7.12 11.16 4.16
C ASP A 66 8.37 11.02 4.99
N THR A 67 8.27 11.10 6.28
CA THR A 67 9.45 11.01 7.13
C THR A 67 9.19 10.06 8.27
N GLN A 68 10.25 9.55 8.81
CA GLN A 68 10.11 8.62 9.89
C GLN A 68 9.56 9.31 11.12
N GLU A 69 9.83 10.58 11.29
CA GLU A 69 9.32 11.30 12.44
C GLU A 69 7.81 11.40 12.40
N GLU A 70 7.22 11.35 11.21
CA GLU A 70 5.77 11.43 11.12
C GLU A 70 5.13 10.09 11.40
N LEU A 71 5.89 9.02 11.39
CA LEU A 71 5.29 7.70 11.52
C LEU A 71 4.73 7.43 12.90
N GLN A 72 5.49 7.72 13.93
CA GLN A 72 5.03 7.41 15.27
C GLN A 72 3.72 8.09 15.63
N PRO A 73 3.56 9.37 15.35
CA PRO A 73 2.27 10.00 15.64
C PRO A 73 1.13 9.35 14.86
N LEU A 74 1.39 8.92 13.63
CA LEU A 74 0.36 8.27 12.84
C LEU A 74 -0.02 6.94 13.48
N LEU A 75 0.94 6.17 13.91
CA LEU A 75 0.63 4.88 14.50
C LEU A 75 -0.14 5.07 15.82
N GLU A 76 0.18 6.12 16.54
CA GLU A 76 -0.56 6.38 17.77
C GLU A 76 -1.99 6.77 17.46
N GLN A 77 -2.21 7.51 16.39
CA GLN A 77 -3.56 7.89 16.02
C GLN A 77 -4.34 6.65 15.60
N MET A 78 -3.70 5.76 14.88
CA MET A 78 -4.36 4.55 14.43
C MET A 78 -4.73 3.66 15.59
N GLN A 79 -3.83 3.59 16.59
CA GLN A 79 -4.12 2.79 17.72
C GLN A 79 -5.27 3.38 18.51
N ALA A 80 -5.33 4.69 18.63
CA ALA A 80 -6.40 5.31 19.37
C ALA A 80 -7.74 5.18 18.65
N ALA A 81 -7.71 5.15 17.35
CA ALA A 81 -8.93 5.07 16.63
C ALA A 81 -9.47 3.68 16.58
N GLU A 82 -8.78 2.60 16.93
CA GLU A 82 -9.13 1.43 16.63
C GLU A 82 -9.46 0.52 17.28
N ALA A 83 -10.00 -0.03 16.85
CA ALA A 83 -10.62 -0.92 17.38
C ALA A 83 -9.84 -2.09 17.31
N PRO A 84 -9.97 -3.03 16.61
CA PRO A 84 -9.21 -4.22 16.70
C PRO A 84 -7.88 -4.02 16.09
N TYR A 85 -7.08 -3.32 16.76
CA TYR A 85 -5.79 -3.06 16.29
C TYR A 85 -5.00 -4.31 16.08
N MET A 86 -4.37 -4.46 14.97
CA MET A 86 -3.59 -5.60 14.73
C MET A 86 -2.17 -5.36 14.95
N PRO A 87 -1.57 -6.08 15.80
CA PRO A 87 -0.20 -5.88 16.13
C PRO A 87 0.60 -6.24 14.96
N GLU A 88 1.47 -5.46 14.64
CA GLU A 88 2.10 -5.68 13.49
C GLU A 88 3.41 -6.16 13.49
N GLY A 89 3.89 -6.56 14.52
CA GLY A 89 5.21 -7.08 14.57
C GLY A 89 5.38 -8.10 13.50
N VAL A 90 4.36 -8.77 13.22
CA VAL A 90 4.42 -9.80 12.29
C VAL A 90 4.65 -9.30 10.91
N THR A 91 3.90 -8.36 10.50
CA THR A 91 4.00 -7.86 9.19
C THR A 91 5.27 -7.15 8.93
N THR A 92 5.77 -6.48 9.89
CA THR A 92 6.95 -5.73 9.69
C THR A 92 8.11 -6.61 9.36
N ARG A 93 8.08 -7.82 9.75
CA ARG A 93 9.19 -8.65 9.44
C ARG A 93 9.35 -8.86 7.98
N CYS A 94 8.32 -8.90 7.24
CA CYS A 94 8.40 -9.12 5.85
C CYS A 94 8.84 -7.90 5.10
N TYR A 95 8.73 -6.75 5.72
CA TYR A 95 9.08 -5.53 5.05
C TYR A 95 10.15 -4.85 5.83
N ALA A 96 11.30 -5.42 5.81
CA ALA A 96 12.38 -4.90 6.61
C ALA A 96 12.66 -3.46 6.39
N LYS A 97 12.38 -2.97 5.24
CA LYS A 97 12.68 -1.62 5.00
C LYS A 97 11.56 -0.66 5.24
N SER A 98 10.44 -1.10 5.65
CA SER A 98 9.37 -0.19 5.93
C SER A 98 8.78 -0.50 7.26
N GLU A 99 8.27 0.50 7.90
CA GLU A 99 7.61 0.30 9.14
C GLU A 99 6.16 0.55 8.89
N LYS A 100 5.33 -0.31 9.32
CA LYS A 100 3.92 -0.18 9.04
C LYS A 100 3.06 -0.82 10.10
N SER A 101 1.82 -0.44 10.13
CA SER A 101 0.84 -1.00 11.03
C SER A 101 -0.50 -1.02 10.35
N TRP A 102 -1.41 -1.79 10.87
CA TRP A 102 -2.74 -1.92 10.30
C TRP A 102 -3.79 -1.68 11.36
N SER A 103 -4.90 -1.12 10.96
CA SER A 103 -6.06 -1.08 11.83
C SER A 103 -7.28 -1.25 10.97
N ALA A 104 -8.40 -1.55 11.57
CA ALA A 104 -9.62 -1.75 10.83
C ALA A 104 -10.68 -0.80 11.33
N ASP A 105 -11.50 -0.29 10.43
CA ASP A 105 -12.57 0.58 10.85
C ASP A 105 -13.74 -0.30 11.36
N PRO A 106 -14.81 0.27 11.84
CA PRO A 106 -15.89 -0.52 12.42
C PRO A 106 -16.51 -1.53 11.46
N ASP A 107 -16.40 -1.31 10.17
CA ASP A 107 -16.97 -2.23 9.22
C ASP A 107 -15.93 -3.17 8.64
N GLY A 108 -14.73 -3.17 9.16
CA GLY A 108 -13.72 -4.09 8.72
C GLY A 108 -12.84 -3.60 7.60
N VAL A 109 -12.94 -2.35 7.22
CA VAL A 109 -12.09 -1.83 6.16
C VAL A 109 -10.70 -1.63 6.73
N LEU A 110 -9.70 -2.18 6.06
CA LEU A 110 -8.34 -2.12 6.57
C LEU A 110 -7.64 -0.85 6.16
N TRP A 111 -6.94 -0.28 7.12
CA TRP A 111 -6.14 0.92 6.89
C TRP A 111 -4.70 0.64 7.29
N GLU A 112 -3.80 0.95 6.39
CA GLU A 112 -2.39 0.71 6.61
C GLU A 112 -1.71 2.05 6.89
N GLY A 113 -0.85 2.12 7.85
CA GLY A 113 -0.07 3.33 8.10
C GLY A 113 1.37 2.98 7.89
N PHE A 114 2.10 3.74 7.09
CA PHE A 114 3.46 3.32 6.78
C PHE A 114 4.37 4.43 6.30
N TYR A 115 5.63 4.17 6.39
CA TYR A 115 6.66 5.05 5.91
C TYR A 115 7.51 4.25 4.96
N THR A 116 7.74 4.79 3.78
CA THR A 116 8.58 4.12 2.83
C THR A 116 9.80 4.97 2.58
N PHE A 117 10.95 4.43 2.79
CA PHE A 117 12.13 5.16 2.74
C PHE A 117 12.38 5.63 1.37
N HIS A 118 13.01 5.50 0.57
CA HIS A 118 13.47 5.98 -0.65
C HIS A 118 12.60 5.59 -1.79
N GLN A 119 11.66 6.41 -2.09
CA GLN A 119 10.76 6.10 -3.12
C GLN A 119 11.41 5.72 -4.40
N SER A 120 12.33 6.43 -4.81
CA SER A 120 12.95 6.14 -6.04
C SER A 120 13.77 4.91 -6.02
N GLU A 121 14.59 4.76 -5.08
CA GLU A 121 15.35 3.61 -5.04
C GLU A 121 14.55 2.46 -4.72
N HIS A 122 13.52 2.71 -3.98
CA HIS A 122 12.70 1.68 -3.58
C HIS A 122 12.13 1.00 -4.77
N ARG A 123 11.90 1.74 -5.81
CA ARG A 123 11.34 1.17 -6.94
C ARG A 123 12.17 0.06 -7.47
N SER A 124 13.40 0.29 -7.59
CA SER A 124 14.20 -0.73 -8.10
C SER A 124 14.36 -1.85 -7.14
N GLN A 125 14.39 -1.56 -5.89
CA GLN A 125 14.54 -2.61 -5.02
C GLN A 125 13.35 -3.41 -4.87
N SER A 126 12.27 -2.82 -5.00
CA SER A 126 11.09 -3.54 -4.70
C SER A 126 11.00 -4.72 -5.58
N GLU A 127 11.57 -4.68 -6.72
CA GLU A 127 11.44 -5.80 -7.48
C GLU A 127 12.12 -6.91 -6.89
N ALA A 128 13.17 -6.71 -6.35
CA ALA A 128 13.87 -7.80 -5.79
C ALA A 128 13.22 -8.26 -4.57
N VAL A 129 12.81 -7.38 -3.84
CA VAL A 129 12.28 -7.75 -2.62
C VAL A 129 11.00 -8.38 -2.61
N GLU A 130 10.14 -7.88 -3.33
CA GLU A 130 8.89 -8.29 -3.11
C GLU A 130 8.59 -9.62 -3.34
N THR A 131 9.27 -10.20 -4.10
CA THR A 131 8.90 -11.50 -4.35
C THR A 131 8.79 -12.30 -3.14
N PRO A 132 9.74 -12.35 -2.41
CA PRO A 132 9.66 -13.24 -1.31
C PRO A 132 8.69 -12.82 -0.31
N LYS A 133 8.65 -11.61 -0.05
CA LYS A 133 7.91 -11.26 1.02
C LYS A 133 6.53 -11.49 0.96
N SER A 134 6.03 -11.32 -0.09
CA SER A 134 4.66 -11.39 -0.08
C SER A 134 4.23 -12.71 0.39
N THR A 135 4.95 -13.66 0.10
CA THR A 135 4.47 -14.88 0.46
C THR A 135 4.75 -15.18 1.84
N CYS A 136 5.85 -14.91 2.25
CA CYS A 136 6.16 -15.42 3.50
C CYS A 136 5.31 -14.93 4.58
N CYS A 137 5.08 -13.75 4.67
CA CYS A 137 4.35 -13.35 5.75
C CYS A 137 2.98 -13.59 5.65
N CYS A 138 2.48 -13.24 4.61
CA CYS A 138 1.12 -13.31 4.56
C CYS A 138 0.57 -14.61 4.75
N SER A 139 1.19 -15.51 4.27
CA SER A 139 0.59 -16.75 4.36
C SER A 139 0.60 -17.32 5.67
N GLU A 140 1.45 -16.96 6.49
CA GLU A 140 1.45 -17.57 7.70
C GLU A 140 0.50 -17.10 8.56
N HIS A 141 -0.08 -16.10 8.35
CA HIS A 141 -1.05 -15.70 9.25
C HIS A 141 -2.33 -15.87 8.72
#